data_ba8bc221bf2fc67274c4b9358063e415
#
_entry.id   ba8bc221bf2fc67274c4b9358063e415
#
_cell.length_a   1.000
_cell.length_b   1.000
_cell.length_c   1.000
_cell.angle_alpha   90.00
_cell.angle_beta   90.00
_cell.angle_gamma   90.00
#
_symmetry.space_group_name_H-M   'P 1'
#
loop_
_entity.id
_entity.type
_entity.pdbx_description
1 polymer ?
#
loop_
_entity_poly.entity_id
_entity_poly.type
_entity_poly.pdbx_seq_one_letter_code
_entity_poly.pdbx_strand_id
1 'polypeptide(L)'
;MGWPFAGALIIPLLLEEVAISFIAGTLGNLFVDIFKGIIRCLAILGVEIAVDYLFFQKFAIVPWNIVAYNIFGGEGRGPDIFGTEPWTFYIKNLLLNFNIWFVLAVSAAPILVLQAIFRSQATNVQTLLRTVTLVTPFYMWLAIFTIQPHKEERFMYPAYPFIALNAAISFHMILSYVGSSNPKEIIGRLSPKVKLTMVMAVILMAINAGLLRTLGMITAYNAPLKVMEPLQQLEMAQSGGFVCFGKEWYRFPSSYFLPNGMRAKFIKSEFRGLLPGEFPEAPSYSSLLRGTSQIPAGMNDRNEEDLGKYVDISQCSYLVDSSFPGRAATELEPDYVLDESEWETITCKGFLDASQSSALGRLIWVPDFPMLPARFRRSWGQYCLLRRRNAKSELK
;
A
#
# COMPACT_ATOMS: atom_id res chain seq x y z
N MET A 1 -8.92 15.16 -7.96
CA MET A 1 -7.82 14.57 -8.75
C MET A 1 -6.96 13.71 -7.87
N GLY A 2 -6.51 12.56 -8.38
CA GLY A 2 -5.57 11.73 -7.65
C GLY A 2 -4.16 12.32 -7.63
N TRP A 3 -3.19 11.46 -7.43
CA TRP A 3 -1.78 11.82 -7.32
C TRP A 3 -1.23 12.36 -8.65
N PRO A 4 -0.78 13.63 -8.74
CA PRO A 4 -0.45 14.28 -10.01
C PRO A 4 0.73 13.62 -10.75
N PHE A 5 1.64 12.98 -10.01
CA PHE A 5 2.76 12.24 -10.59
C PHE A 5 2.33 11.10 -11.52
N ALA A 6 1.13 10.54 -11.33
CA ALA A 6 0.60 9.51 -12.22
C ALA A 6 0.43 10.01 -13.67
N GLY A 7 0.37 11.32 -13.89
CA GLY A 7 0.40 11.93 -15.21
C GLY A 7 1.67 11.59 -16.01
N ALA A 8 2.77 11.25 -15.35
CA ALA A 8 4.00 10.81 -16.03
C ALA A 8 3.77 9.55 -16.88
N LEU A 9 2.87 8.66 -16.49
CA LEU A 9 2.58 7.43 -17.22
C LEU A 9 2.00 7.66 -18.62
N ILE A 10 1.40 8.83 -18.89
CA ILE A 10 0.87 9.19 -20.20
C ILE A 10 1.94 9.74 -21.16
N ILE A 11 3.13 10.12 -20.67
CA ILE A 11 4.17 10.75 -21.48
C ILE A 11 4.56 9.92 -22.70
N PRO A 12 4.81 8.60 -22.61
CA PRO A 12 5.14 7.79 -23.79
C PRO A 12 4.05 7.82 -24.87
N LEU A 13 2.78 7.81 -24.45
CA LEU A 13 1.64 7.92 -25.37
C LEU A 13 1.58 9.27 -26.07
N LEU A 14 1.80 10.37 -25.32
CA LEU A 14 1.85 11.72 -25.91
C LEU A 14 2.99 11.85 -26.90
N LEU A 15 4.15 11.29 -26.61
CA LEU A 15 5.31 11.29 -27.54
C LEU A 15 5.00 10.48 -28.80
N GLU A 16 4.33 9.33 -28.69
CA GLU A 16 3.86 8.56 -29.83
C GLU A 16 2.92 9.38 -30.71
N GLU A 17 1.90 10.01 -30.11
CA GLU A 17 0.93 10.82 -30.83
C GLU A 17 1.57 12.03 -31.52
N VAL A 18 2.56 12.68 -30.87
CA VAL A 18 3.36 13.74 -31.49
C VAL A 18 4.12 13.20 -32.72
N ALA A 19 4.82 12.07 -32.57
CA ALA A 19 5.59 11.48 -33.66
C ALA A 19 4.69 11.08 -34.85
N ILE A 20 3.58 10.42 -34.59
CA ILE A 20 2.60 10.02 -35.62
C ILE A 20 2.02 11.26 -36.32
N SER A 21 1.59 12.26 -35.57
CA SER A 21 1.01 13.49 -36.11
C SER A 21 2.01 14.31 -36.91
N PHE A 22 3.30 14.27 -36.51
CA PHE A 22 4.36 14.90 -37.28
C PHE A 22 4.55 14.20 -38.65
N ILE A 23 4.65 12.86 -38.66
CA ILE A 23 4.80 12.07 -39.87
C ILE A 23 3.58 12.20 -40.80
N ALA A 24 2.38 12.25 -40.24
CA ALA A 24 1.13 12.38 -40.96
C ALA A 24 0.78 13.81 -41.40
N GLY A 25 1.57 14.82 -40.99
CA GLY A 25 1.28 16.25 -41.28
C GLY A 25 0.05 16.78 -40.56
N THR A 26 -0.36 16.17 -39.45
CA THR A 26 -1.61 16.48 -38.70
C THR A 26 -1.35 17.17 -37.35
N LEU A 27 -0.18 17.73 -37.13
CA LEU A 27 0.18 18.40 -35.88
C LEU A 27 -0.85 19.46 -35.45
N GLY A 28 -1.47 20.21 -36.38
CA GLY A 28 -2.50 21.17 -36.06
C GLY A 28 -3.69 20.55 -35.33
N ASN A 29 -4.14 19.37 -35.73
CA ASN A 29 -5.22 18.64 -35.08
C ASN A 29 -4.81 18.17 -33.68
N LEU A 30 -3.58 17.68 -33.52
CA LEU A 30 -3.04 17.28 -32.22
C LEU A 30 -3.02 18.45 -31.24
N PHE A 31 -2.57 19.64 -31.66
CA PHE A 31 -2.59 20.84 -30.81
C PHE A 31 -3.99 21.20 -30.36
N VAL A 32 -5.00 21.11 -31.25
CA VAL A 32 -6.40 21.35 -30.92
C VAL A 32 -6.88 20.34 -29.88
N ASP A 33 -6.53 19.07 -30.01
CA ASP A 33 -6.98 18.03 -29.09
C ASP A 33 -6.27 18.11 -27.73
N ILE A 34 -4.98 18.45 -27.69
CA ILE A 34 -4.26 18.77 -26.45
C ILE A 34 -4.91 19.98 -25.76
N PHE A 35 -5.23 21.05 -26.51
CA PHE A 35 -5.88 22.25 -25.97
C PHE A 35 -7.25 21.94 -25.37
N LYS A 36 -8.09 21.14 -26.06
CA LYS A 36 -9.36 20.65 -25.49
C LYS A 36 -9.15 19.83 -24.21
N GLY A 37 -8.09 19.00 -24.19
CA GLY A 37 -7.68 18.24 -23.00
C GLY A 37 -7.34 19.13 -21.82
N ILE A 38 -6.53 20.18 -22.06
CA ILE A 38 -6.16 21.18 -21.05
C ILE A 38 -7.41 21.89 -20.49
N ILE A 39 -8.33 22.33 -21.35
CA ILE A 39 -9.59 22.97 -20.91
C ILE A 39 -10.38 22.04 -20.00
N ARG A 40 -10.51 20.76 -20.36
CA ARG A 40 -11.21 19.77 -19.53
C ARG A 40 -10.53 19.59 -18.18
N CYS A 41 -9.20 19.49 -18.17
CA CYS A 41 -8.43 19.39 -16.93
C CYS A 41 -8.61 20.61 -16.03
N LEU A 42 -8.58 21.82 -16.60
CA LEU A 42 -8.81 23.07 -15.86
C LEU A 42 -10.24 23.15 -15.31
N ALA A 43 -11.23 22.70 -16.07
CA ALA A 43 -12.62 22.65 -15.60
C ALA A 43 -12.77 21.68 -14.40
N ILE A 44 -12.17 20.48 -14.48
CA ILE A 44 -12.18 19.51 -13.39
C ILE A 44 -11.45 20.07 -12.16
N LEU A 45 -10.28 20.70 -12.37
CA LEU A 45 -9.52 21.34 -11.30
C LEU A 45 -10.32 22.46 -10.63
N GLY A 46 -11.05 23.27 -11.43
CA GLY A 46 -11.94 24.31 -10.90
C GLY A 46 -13.03 23.75 -10.00
N VAL A 47 -13.66 22.64 -10.40
CA VAL A 47 -14.66 21.95 -9.57
C VAL A 47 -14.03 21.42 -8.31
N GLU A 48 -12.83 20.79 -8.38
CA GLU A 48 -12.10 20.28 -7.23
C GLU A 48 -11.80 21.42 -6.23
N ILE A 49 -11.24 22.53 -6.68
CA ILE A 49 -10.95 23.70 -5.85
C ILE A 49 -12.22 24.24 -5.19
N ALA A 50 -13.34 24.29 -5.91
CA ALA A 50 -14.61 24.78 -5.38
C ALA A 50 -15.15 23.85 -4.28
N VAL A 51 -15.07 22.53 -4.47
CA VAL A 51 -15.48 21.53 -3.48
C VAL A 51 -14.56 21.60 -2.26
N ASP A 52 -13.24 21.63 -2.45
CA ASP A 52 -12.29 21.74 -1.35
C ASP A 52 -12.50 23.03 -0.56
N TYR A 53 -12.74 24.16 -1.24
CA TYR A 53 -13.05 25.41 -0.58
C TYR A 53 -14.35 25.35 0.24
N LEU A 54 -15.36 24.66 -0.27
CA LEU A 54 -16.63 24.46 0.46
C LEU A 54 -16.43 23.73 1.78
N PHE A 55 -15.60 22.68 1.77
CA PHE A 55 -15.34 21.87 2.97
C PHE A 55 -14.30 22.48 3.91
N PHE A 56 -13.16 22.93 3.37
CA PHE A 56 -12.01 23.35 4.17
C PHE A 56 -11.94 24.87 4.41
N GLN A 57 -12.83 25.67 3.77
CA GLN A 57 -12.86 27.13 3.89
C GLN A 57 -11.51 27.80 3.60
N LYS A 58 -10.68 27.13 2.78
CA LYS A 58 -9.35 27.58 2.40
C LYS A 58 -9.12 27.35 0.93
N PHE A 59 -8.63 28.39 0.23
CA PHE A 59 -8.21 28.23 -1.15
C PHE A 59 -6.93 27.40 -1.20
N ALA A 60 -6.98 26.25 -1.88
CA ALA A 60 -5.83 25.36 -2.07
C ALA A 60 -5.91 24.69 -3.44
N ILE A 61 -4.79 24.62 -4.12
CA ILE A 61 -4.62 23.82 -5.34
C ILE A 61 -3.90 22.54 -4.89
N VAL A 62 -4.69 21.55 -4.46
CA VAL A 62 -4.16 20.31 -3.84
C VAL A 62 -3.12 19.61 -4.72
N PRO A 63 -3.32 19.41 -6.05
CA PRO A 63 -2.30 18.80 -6.90
C PRO A 63 -0.97 19.56 -6.91
N TRP A 64 -1.03 20.90 -6.90
CA TRP A 64 0.16 21.74 -6.82
C TRP A 64 0.86 21.63 -5.47
N ASN A 65 0.11 21.64 -4.38
CA ASN A 65 0.67 21.51 -3.04
C ASN A 65 1.39 20.17 -2.86
N ILE A 66 0.84 19.08 -3.44
CA ILE A 66 1.50 17.77 -3.45
C ILE A 66 2.85 17.83 -4.19
N VAL A 67 2.88 18.46 -5.36
CA VAL A 67 4.13 18.61 -6.13
C VAL A 67 5.12 19.49 -5.38
N ALA A 68 4.67 20.63 -4.86
CA ALA A 68 5.51 21.58 -4.14
C ALA A 68 6.14 20.92 -2.90
N TYR A 69 5.38 20.17 -2.11
CA TYR A 69 5.89 19.48 -0.94
C TYR A 69 6.90 18.38 -1.26
N ASN A 70 6.61 17.56 -2.29
CA ASN A 70 7.45 16.39 -2.60
C ASN A 70 8.71 16.74 -3.40
N ILE A 71 8.72 17.86 -4.17
CA ILE A 71 9.84 18.23 -5.02
C ILE A 71 10.60 19.44 -4.45
N PHE A 72 9.88 20.40 -3.87
CA PHE A 72 10.44 21.69 -3.44
C PHE A 72 10.36 21.89 -1.92
N GLY A 73 10.18 20.82 -1.12
CA GLY A 73 9.95 20.88 0.32
C GLY A 73 11.10 21.51 1.14
N GLY A 74 12.34 21.48 0.63
CA GLY A 74 13.52 22.02 1.32
C GLY A 74 14.03 21.13 2.47
N GLU A 75 15.06 21.59 3.18
CA GLU A 75 15.65 20.87 4.31
C GLU A 75 14.64 20.71 5.47
N GLY A 76 14.54 19.50 6.03
CA GLY A 76 13.64 19.19 7.13
C GLY A 76 12.16 19.11 6.77
N ARG A 77 11.83 19.14 5.48
CA ARG A 77 10.48 18.94 4.93
C ARG A 77 10.55 18.00 3.72
N GLY A 78 9.42 17.40 3.39
CA GLY A 78 9.33 16.48 2.27
C GLY A 78 9.24 15.02 2.72
N PRO A 79 9.21 14.07 1.78
CA PRO A 79 8.93 12.68 2.08
C PRO A 79 10.02 11.99 2.91
N ASP A 80 11.26 12.43 2.85
CA ASP A 80 12.43 11.76 3.46
C ASP A 80 12.39 11.74 4.98
N ILE A 81 11.65 12.66 5.61
CA ILE A 81 11.45 12.70 7.07
C ILE A 81 10.65 11.48 7.59
N PHE A 82 9.93 10.78 6.71
CA PHE A 82 9.18 9.57 7.04
C PHE A 82 9.99 8.28 6.86
N GLY A 83 11.30 8.41 6.63
CA GLY A 83 12.22 7.30 6.44
C GLY A 83 12.61 7.07 4.98
N THR A 84 13.76 6.44 4.80
CA THR A 84 14.33 6.13 3.48
C THR A 84 14.54 4.63 3.32
N GLU A 85 14.41 4.14 2.09
CA GLU A 85 14.54 2.74 1.75
C GLU A 85 15.55 2.53 0.60
N PRO A 86 16.28 1.41 0.57
CA PRO A 86 17.28 1.16 -0.46
C PRO A 86 16.62 0.99 -1.84
N TRP A 87 17.40 1.17 -2.92
CA TRP A 87 16.93 1.01 -4.30
C TRP A 87 16.31 -0.36 -4.59
N THR A 88 16.72 -1.40 -3.85
CA THR A 88 16.18 -2.77 -3.99
C THR A 88 14.77 -2.95 -3.44
N PHE A 89 14.22 -1.96 -2.73
CA PHE A 89 12.92 -2.05 -2.08
C PHE A 89 11.80 -2.50 -3.04
N TYR A 90 11.62 -1.76 -4.15
CA TYR A 90 10.55 -2.10 -5.10
C TYR A 90 10.79 -3.40 -5.84
N ILE A 91 12.04 -3.76 -6.13
CA ILE A 91 12.35 -5.06 -6.77
C ILE A 91 11.91 -6.20 -5.86
N LYS A 92 12.26 -6.13 -4.56
CA LYS A 92 11.86 -7.16 -3.58
C LYS A 92 10.35 -7.18 -3.38
N ASN A 93 9.73 -6.01 -3.22
CA ASN A 93 8.29 -5.87 -3.00
C ASN A 93 7.47 -6.39 -4.18
N LEU A 94 7.80 -5.98 -5.41
CA LEU A 94 7.09 -6.41 -6.61
C LEU A 94 7.32 -7.89 -6.93
N LEU A 95 8.54 -8.41 -6.73
CA LEU A 95 8.81 -9.84 -6.88
C LEU A 95 7.98 -10.66 -5.87
N LEU A 96 7.85 -10.17 -4.65
CA LEU A 96 7.10 -10.82 -3.60
C LEU A 96 5.58 -10.83 -3.88
N ASN A 97 5.04 -9.72 -4.39
CA ASN A 97 3.61 -9.56 -4.60
C ASN A 97 3.14 -10.14 -5.95
N PHE A 98 3.96 -10.05 -7.00
CA PHE A 98 3.61 -10.49 -8.36
C PHE A 98 4.37 -11.72 -8.82
N ASN A 99 5.34 -12.24 -8.06
CA ASN A 99 6.12 -13.45 -8.34
C ASN A 99 6.67 -13.49 -9.79
N ILE A 100 6.40 -14.57 -10.55
CA ILE A 100 6.85 -14.73 -11.95
C ILE A 100 6.32 -13.65 -12.89
N TRP A 101 5.14 -13.07 -12.59
CA TRP A 101 4.55 -12.03 -13.44
C TRP A 101 5.38 -10.74 -13.43
N PHE A 102 5.98 -10.38 -12.29
CA PHE A 102 6.94 -9.28 -12.25
C PHE A 102 8.20 -9.58 -13.07
N VAL A 103 8.73 -10.80 -13.01
CA VAL A 103 9.88 -11.22 -13.84
C VAL A 103 9.54 -11.10 -15.32
N LEU A 104 8.37 -11.56 -15.72
CA LEU A 104 7.89 -11.41 -17.10
C LEU A 104 7.72 -9.93 -17.48
N ALA A 105 7.19 -9.10 -16.61
CA ALA A 105 7.06 -7.67 -16.86
C ALA A 105 8.40 -6.98 -17.10
N VAL A 106 9.41 -7.28 -16.29
CA VAL A 106 10.77 -6.75 -16.45
C VAL A 106 11.45 -7.32 -17.72
N SER A 107 11.07 -8.51 -18.15
CA SER A 107 11.64 -9.16 -19.33
C SER A 107 11.07 -8.62 -20.66
N ALA A 108 10.00 -7.81 -20.64
CA ALA A 108 9.33 -7.37 -21.87
C ALA A 108 10.28 -6.59 -22.81
N ALA A 109 10.97 -5.58 -22.34
CA ALA A 109 11.89 -4.81 -23.18
C ALA A 109 13.10 -5.66 -23.65
N PRO A 110 13.81 -6.42 -22.78
CA PRO A 110 14.86 -7.33 -23.23
C PRO A 110 14.40 -8.32 -24.31
N ILE A 111 13.24 -8.96 -24.15
CA ILE A 111 12.73 -9.91 -25.14
C ILE A 111 12.39 -9.21 -26.46
N LEU A 112 11.80 -8.02 -26.43
CA LEU A 112 11.52 -7.23 -27.64
C LEU A 112 12.80 -6.84 -28.38
N VAL A 113 13.84 -6.43 -27.65
CA VAL A 113 15.16 -6.11 -28.24
C VAL A 113 15.78 -7.37 -28.88
N LEU A 114 15.77 -8.50 -28.17
CA LEU A 114 16.25 -9.77 -28.73
C LEU A 114 15.47 -10.18 -29.97
N GLN A 115 14.15 -10.03 -29.95
CA GLN A 115 13.31 -10.31 -31.11
C GLN A 115 13.65 -9.41 -32.30
N ALA A 116 13.88 -8.13 -32.07
CA ALA A 116 14.28 -7.20 -33.13
C ALA A 116 15.65 -7.54 -33.73
N ILE A 117 16.60 -8.02 -32.92
CA ILE A 117 17.94 -8.42 -33.38
C ILE A 117 17.92 -9.74 -34.17
N PHE A 118 17.21 -10.75 -33.63
CA PHE A 118 17.31 -12.12 -34.19
C PHE A 118 16.23 -12.45 -35.21
N ARG A 119 15.09 -11.76 -35.24
CA ARG A 119 14.04 -11.90 -36.22
C ARG A 119 14.14 -10.75 -37.23
N SER A 120 14.86 -10.98 -38.30
CA SER A 120 15.06 -10.04 -39.42
C SER A 120 13.78 -9.81 -40.29
N GLN A 121 12.61 -10.19 -39.84
CA GLN A 121 11.37 -9.84 -40.54
C GLN A 121 11.05 -8.37 -40.24
N ALA A 122 10.83 -7.60 -41.30
CA ALA A 122 10.47 -6.20 -41.28
C ALA A 122 9.23 -5.98 -40.39
N THR A 123 9.45 -5.78 -39.10
CA THR A 123 8.38 -5.33 -38.18
C THR A 123 7.96 -3.96 -38.67
N ASN A 124 6.68 -3.74 -38.94
CA ASN A 124 6.17 -2.43 -39.28
C ASN A 124 6.58 -1.43 -38.20
N VAL A 125 7.22 -0.32 -38.56
CA VAL A 125 7.68 0.74 -37.65
C VAL A 125 6.56 1.19 -36.71
N GLN A 126 5.33 1.27 -37.21
CA GLN A 126 4.17 1.64 -36.41
C GLN A 126 3.89 0.59 -35.30
N THR A 127 3.97 -0.69 -35.59
CA THR A 127 3.79 -1.75 -34.60
C THR A 127 4.90 -1.71 -33.54
N LEU A 128 6.14 -1.47 -33.97
CA LEU A 128 7.25 -1.33 -33.04
C LEU A 128 7.07 -0.12 -32.13
N LEU A 129 6.73 1.05 -32.70
CA LEU A 129 6.50 2.28 -31.95
C LEU A 129 5.39 2.07 -30.90
N ARG A 130 4.24 1.50 -31.31
CA ARG A 130 3.12 1.19 -30.40
C ARG A 130 3.53 0.24 -29.29
N THR A 131 4.30 -0.78 -29.59
CA THR A 131 4.77 -1.75 -28.59
C THR A 131 5.72 -1.07 -27.57
N VAL A 132 6.65 -0.23 -28.05
CA VAL A 132 7.55 0.54 -27.17
C VAL A 132 6.75 1.48 -26.29
N THR A 133 5.76 2.20 -26.85
CA THR A 133 4.89 3.10 -26.09
C THR A 133 4.14 2.39 -24.98
N LEU A 134 3.63 1.18 -25.24
CA LEU A 134 2.88 0.40 -24.23
C LEU A 134 3.78 -0.18 -23.13
N VAL A 135 5.03 -0.52 -23.46
CA VAL A 135 5.97 -1.14 -22.50
C VAL A 135 6.69 -0.11 -21.64
N THR A 136 6.98 1.08 -22.17
CA THR A 136 7.79 2.12 -21.52
C THR A 136 7.24 2.64 -20.18
N PRO A 137 5.93 2.88 -20.00
CA PRO A 137 5.40 3.46 -18.75
C PRO A 137 5.82 2.69 -17.50
N PHE A 138 5.84 1.37 -17.55
CA PHE A 138 6.29 0.55 -16.43
C PHE A 138 7.74 0.83 -16.04
N TYR A 139 8.66 0.81 -17.00
CA TYR A 139 10.08 1.03 -16.72
C TYR A 139 10.36 2.45 -16.26
N MET A 140 9.71 3.42 -16.89
CA MET A 140 9.83 4.83 -16.50
C MET A 140 9.37 5.04 -15.05
N TRP A 141 8.22 4.49 -14.68
CA TRP A 141 7.69 4.60 -13.33
C TRP A 141 8.58 3.90 -12.30
N LEU A 142 9.00 2.67 -12.62
CA LEU A 142 9.91 1.92 -11.76
C LEU A 142 11.24 2.67 -11.56
N ALA A 143 11.81 3.25 -12.62
CA ALA A 143 13.05 4.02 -12.54
C ALA A 143 12.89 5.26 -11.66
N ILE A 144 11.85 6.09 -11.90
CA ILE A 144 11.59 7.31 -11.13
C ILE A 144 11.51 6.99 -9.63
N PHE A 145 10.68 6.01 -9.23
CA PHE A 145 10.47 5.71 -7.82
C PHE A 145 11.61 4.91 -7.18
N THR A 146 12.39 4.17 -7.98
CA THR A 146 13.60 3.50 -7.47
C THR A 146 14.68 4.50 -7.06
N ILE A 147 14.78 5.65 -7.76
CA ILE A 147 15.74 6.70 -7.46
C ILE A 147 15.33 7.51 -6.21
N GLN A 148 14.03 7.68 -5.94
CA GLN A 148 13.56 8.43 -4.78
C GLN A 148 14.03 7.78 -3.47
N PRO A 149 14.56 8.56 -2.48
CA PRO A 149 14.99 8.00 -1.19
C PRO A 149 13.82 7.40 -0.39
N HIS A 150 12.73 8.14 -0.25
CA HIS A 150 11.53 7.67 0.44
C HIS A 150 10.71 6.77 -0.48
N LYS A 151 10.39 5.56 0.00
CA LYS A 151 9.66 4.55 -0.77
C LYS A 151 8.55 3.95 0.05
N GLU A 152 7.36 3.87 -0.56
CA GLU A 152 6.22 3.15 -0.03
C GLU A 152 5.62 2.25 -1.10
N GLU A 153 5.03 1.12 -0.70
CA GLU A 153 4.42 0.18 -1.64
C GLU A 153 3.34 0.84 -2.50
N ARG A 154 2.50 1.71 -1.91
CA ARG A 154 1.40 2.41 -2.59
C ARG A 154 1.86 3.30 -3.75
N PHE A 155 3.10 3.75 -3.77
CA PHE A 155 3.62 4.56 -4.89
C PHE A 155 3.73 3.77 -6.19
N MET A 156 3.76 2.43 -6.11
CA MET A 156 3.78 1.56 -7.29
C MET A 156 2.38 1.19 -7.81
N TYR A 157 1.29 1.49 -7.09
CA TYR A 157 -0.07 1.13 -7.51
C TYR A 157 -0.44 1.63 -8.91
N PRO A 158 -0.10 2.87 -9.34
CA PRO A 158 -0.35 3.32 -10.70
C PRO A 158 0.35 2.51 -11.79
N ALA A 159 1.46 1.83 -11.46
CA ALA A 159 2.20 0.98 -12.39
C ALA A 159 1.65 -0.46 -12.49
N TYR A 160 0.77 -0.91 -11.58
CA TYR A 160 0.27 -2.29 -11.58
C TYR A 160 -0.41 -2.72 -12.89
N PRO A 161 -1.26 -1.89 -13.54
CA PRO A 161 -1.80 -2.23 -14.86
C PRO A 161 -0.72 -2.45 -15.91
N PHE A 162 0.37 -1.69 -15.85
CA PHE A 162 1.49 -1.80 -16.79
C PHE A 162 2.38 -3.01 -16.49
N ILE A 163 2.48 -3.46 -15.22
CA ILE A 163 3.08 -4.76 -14.89
C ILE A 163 2.30 -5.88 -15.58
N ALA A 164 0.98 -5.87 -15.46
CA ALA A 164 0.14 -6.88 -16.11
C ALA A 164 0.27 -6.85 -17.64
N LEU A 165 0.30 -5.66 -18.25
CA LEU A 165 0.46 -5.48 -19.68
C LEU A 165 1.82 -5.99 -20.17
N ASN A 166 2.91 -5.59 -19.53
CA ASN A 166 4.25 -6.02 -19.89
C ASN A 166 4.44 -7.53 -19.71
N ALA A 167 3.91 -8.08 -18.60
CA ALA A 167 3.92 -9.52 -18.38
C ALA A 167 3.15 -10.27 -19.46
N ALA A 168 1.98 -9.76 -19.88
CA ALA A 168 1.19 -10.37 -20.96
C ALA A 168 1.93 -10.34 -22.30
N ILE A 169 2.61 -9.23 -22.64
CA ILE A 169 3.44 -9.11 -23.84
C ILE A 169 4.57 -10.16 -23.82
N SER A 170 5.33 -10.22 -22.74
CA SER A 170 6.40 -11.22 -22.59
C SER A 170 5.88 -12.64 -22.66
N PHE A 171 4.79 -12.92 -21.95
CA PHE A 171 4.18 -14.23 -21.92
C PHE A 171 3.68 -14.64 -23.31
N HIS A 172 3.04 -13.73 -24.05
CA HIS A 172 2.63 -13.98 -25.45
C HIS A 172 3.82 -14.33 -26.35
N MET A 173 4.93 -13.59 -26.25
CA MET A 173 6.15 -13.88 -27.02
C MET A 173 6.73 -15.25 -26.67
N ILE A 174 6.78 -15.59 -25.37
CA ILE A 174 7.24 -16.91 -24.91
C ILE A 174 6.30 -18.02 -25.41
N LEU A 175 4.98 -17.82 -25.32
CA LEU A 175 4.00 -18.80 -25.82
C LEU A 175 4.12 -19.01 -27.35
N SER A 176 4.38 -17.95 -28.11
CA SER A 176 4.60 -18.03 -29.53
C SER A 176 5.84 -18.88 -29.87
N TYR A 177 6.89 -18.77 -29.08
CA TYR A 177 8.09 -19.59 -29.19
C TYR A 177 7.84 -21.06 -28.77
N VAL A 178 7.22 -21.27 -27.62
CA VAL A 178 6.88 -22.59 -27.07
C VAL A 178 5.90 -23.31 -28.00
N GLY A 179 4.99 -22.59 -28.64
CA GLY A 179 4.02 -23.11 -29.62
C GLY A 179 4.65 -23.56 -30.98
N SER A 180 5.91 -23.16 -31.26
CA SER A 180 6.59 -23.53 -32.48
C SER A 180 6.56 -25.04 -32.75
N SER A 181 6.23 -25.42 -33.98
CA SER A 181 6.26 -26.82 -34.45
C SER A 181 7.49 -27.12 -35.30
N ASN A 182 8.46 -26.21 -35.37
CA ASN A 182 9.65 -26.34 -36.14
C ASN A 182 10.56 -27.47 -35.61
N PRO A 183 10.75 -28.59 -36.34
CA PRO A 183 11.54 -29.73 -35.86
C PRO A 183 13.05 -29.42 -35.71
N LYS A 184 13.51 -28.30 -36.26
CA LYS A 184 14.90 -27.84 -36.09
C LYS A 184 15.14 -27.26 -34.67
N GLU A 185 14.10 -26.84 -33.99
CA GLU A 185 14.15 -26.31 -32.65
C GLU A 185 13.89 -27.42 -31.62
N ILE A 186 14.58 -27.36 -30.46
CA ILE A 186 14.39 -28.35 -29.38
C ILE A 186 12.93 -28.35 -28.92
N ILE A 187 12.33 -27.16 -28.76
CA ILE A 187 10.93 -26.99 -28.36
C ILE A 187 9.97 -27.55 -29.41
N GLY A 188 10.27 -27.39 -30.68
CA GLY A 188 9.47 -27.92 -31.79
C GLY A 188 9.31 -29.46 -31.80
N ARG A 189 10.26 -30.17 -31.16
CA ARG A 189 10.25 -31.64 -31.04
C ARG A 189 9.38 -32.14 -29.87
N LEU A 190 9.01 -31.26 -28.93
CA LEU A 190 8.16 -31.64 -27.80
C LEU A 190 6.71 -31.83 -28.23
N SER A 191 6.05 -32.82 -27.66
CA SER A 191 4.63 -33.03 -27.95
C SER A 191 3.78 -31.87 -27.43
N PRO A 192 2.65 -31.51 -28.06
CA PRO A 192 1.77 -30.44 -27.64
C PRO A 192 1.28 -30.61 -26.19
N LYS A 193 1.08 -31.85 -25.73
CA LYS A 193 0.67 -32.15 -24.35
C LYS A 193 1.75 -31.73 -23.35
N VAL A 194 3.02 -32.05 -23.63
CA VAL A 194 4.15 -31.66 -22.75
C VAL A 194 4.27 -30.14 -22.66
N LYS A 195 4.19 -29.42 -23.78
CA LYS A 195 4.21 -27.96 -23.81
C LYS A 195 3.10 -27.35 -22.99
N LEU A 196 1.87 -27.83 -23.17
CA LEU A 196 0.70 -27.38 -22.40
C LEU A 196 0.91 -27.65 -20.91
N THR A 197 1.37 -28.84 -20.53
CA THR A 197 1.64 -29.17 -19.14
C THR A 197 2.69 -28.24 -18.52
N MET A 198 3.77 -27.93 -19.22
CA MET A 198 4.80 -26.99 -18.75
C MET A 198 4.24 -25.59 -18.50
N VAL A 199 3.47 -25.05 -19.44
CA VAL A 199 2.85 -23.74 -19.30
C VAL A 199 1.86 -23.72 -18.16
N MET A 200 0.99 -24.73 -18.08
CA MET A 200 -0.01 -24.85 -16.99
C MET A 200 0.65 -25.03 -15.62
N ALA A 201 1.76 -25.76 -15.53
CA ALA A 201 2.50 -25.93 -14.29
C ALA A 201 3.04 -24.58 -13.76
N VAL A 202 3.61 -23.75 -14.65
CA VAL A 202 4.11 -22.42 -14.27
C VAL A 202 2.96 -21.53 -13.80
N ILE A 203 1.84 -21.50 -14.52
CA ILE A 203 0.66 -20.70 -14.15
C ILE A 203 0.11 -21.16 -12.79
N LEU A 204 -0.07 -22.47 -12.61
CA LEU A 204 -0.60 -23.03 -11.36
C LEU A 204 0.33 -22.77 -10.17
N MET A 205 1.65 -22.89 -10.37
CA MET A 205 2.62 -22.52 -9.32
C MET A 205 2.53 -21.05 -8.93
N ALA A 206 2.39 -20.14 -9.91
CA ALA A 206 2.24 -18.72 -9.66
C ALA A 206 0.95 -18.39 -8.90
N ILE A 207 -0.18 -19.01 -9.29
CA ILE A 207 -1.46 -18.87 -8.60
C ILE A 207 -1.36 -19.38 -7.16
N ASN A 208 -0.81 -20.58 -6.96
CA ASN A 208 -0.65 -21.14 -5.61
C ASN A 208 0.25 -20.29 -4.73
N ALA A 209 1.36 -19.78 -5.24
CA ALA A 209 2.24 -18.86 -4.52
C ALA A 209 1.47 -17.60 -4.08
N GLY A 210 0.68 -17.00 -4.97
CA GLY A 210 -0.17 -15.85 -4.66
C GLY A 210 -1.23 -16.15 -3.61
N LEU A 211 -1.94 -17.27 -3.73
CA LEU A 211 -2.95 -17.69 -2.75
C LEU A 211 -2.35 -17.96 -1.38
N LEU A 212 -1.21 -18.68 -1.33
CA LEU A 212 -0.51 -18.95 -0.06
C LEU A 212 -0.01 -17.66 0.59
N ARG A 213 0.46 -16.69 -0.21
CA ARG A 213 0.83 -15.38 0.31
C ARG A 213 -0.36 -14.64 0.89
N THR A 214 -1.47 -14.56 0.15
CA THR A 214 -2.70 -13.89 0.61
C THR A 214 -3.21 -14.53 1.90
N LEU A 215 -3.27 -15.85 1.96
CA LEU A 215 -3.67 -16.60 3.16
C LEU A 215 -2.69 -16.34 4.31
N GLY A 216 -1.38 -16.31 4.03
CA GLY A 216 -0.33 -15.97 4.99
C GLY A 216 -0.54 -14.58 5.60
N MET A 217 -0.79 -13.57 4.78
CA MET A 217 -1.02 -12.19 5.22
C MET A 217 -2.30 -12.08 6.07
N ILE A 218 -3.40 -12.66 5.61
CA ILE A 218 -4.67 -12.62 6.35
C ILE A 218 -4.53 -13.32 7.71
N THR A 219 -3.98 -14.52 7.75
CA THR A 219 -3.88 -15.27 9.00
C THR A 219 -2.87 -14.68 9.97
N ALA A 220 -1.81 -14.04 9.48
CA ALA A 220 -0.73 -13.49 10.30
C ALA A 220 -1.06 -12.12 10.91
N TYR A 221 -1.84 -11.28 10.21
CA TYR A 221 -1.92 -9.85 10.53
C TYR A 221 -3.35 -9.29 10.65
N ASN A 222 -4.39 -10.12 10.72
CA ASN A 222 -5.77 -9.64 10.87
C ASN A 222 -6.17 -9.29 12.31
N ALA A 223 -5.32 -9.55 13.28
CA ALA A 223 -5.62 -9.33 14.69
C ALA A 223 -6.07 -7.89 15.02
N PRO A 224 -5.45 -6.81 14.48
CA PRO A 224 -5.89 -5.44 14.73
C PRO A 224 -7.34 -5.15 14.31
N LEU A 225 -7.85 -5.83 13.29
CA LEU A 225 -9.25 -5.72 12.89
C LEU A 225 -10.18 -6.53 13.80
N LYS A 226 -9.79 -7.77 14.12
CA LYS A 226 -10.62 -8.70 14.89
C LYS A 226 -10.67 -8.41 16.38
N VAL A 227 -9.66 -7.77 16.94
CA VAL A 227 -9.62 -7.45 18.37
C VAL A 227 -10.69 -6.44 18.77
N MET A 228 -11.19 -5.65 17.79
CA MET A 228 -12.25 -4.67 18.02
C MET A 228 -13.66 -5.26 18.02
N GLU A 229 -13.85 -6.49 17.54
CA GLU A 229 -15.18 -7.12 17.46
C GLU A 229 -15.96 -7.14 18.78
N PRO A 230 -15.36 -7.44 19.96
CA PRO A 230 -16.11 -7.42 21.22
C PRO A 230 -16.69 -6.06 21.60
N LEU A 231 -16.05 -4.95 21.17
CA LEU A 231 -16.53 -3.60 21.44
C LEU A 231 -17.89 -3.31 20.78
N GLN A 232 -18.23 -4.07 19.72
CA GLN A 232 -19.52 -3.95 19.02
C GLN A 232 -20.68 -4.61 19.79
N GLN A 233 -20.40 -5.37 20.85
CA GLN A 233 -21.42 -5.98 21.68
C GLN A 233 -22.16 -4.90 22.48
N LEU A 234 -23.50 -5.04 22.58
CA LEU A 234 -24.37 -4.03 23.19
C LEU A 234 -23.93 -3.56 24.58
N GLU A 235 -23.49 -4.48 25.44
CA GLU A 235 -23.06 -4.16 26.81
C GLU A 235 -21.79 -3.28 26.82
N MET A 236 -20.82 -3.57 25.97
CA MET A 236 -19.59 -2.78 25.86
C MET A 236 -19.83 -1.48 25.10
N ALA A 237 -20.62 -1.50 24.05
CA ALA A 237 -20.96 -0.32 23.26
C ALA A 237 -21.66 0.77 24.11
N GLN A 238 -22.48 0.37 25.11
CA GLN A 238 -23.16 1.29 26.01
C GLN A 238 -22.27 1.85 27.11
N SER A 239 -21.14 1.21 27.45
CA SER A 239 -20.23 1.68 28.50
C SER A 239 -19.51 2.98 28.15
N GLY A 240 -19.34 3.24 26.84
CA GLY A 240 -18.57 4.40 26.37
C GLY A 240 -17.09 4.35 26.77
N GLY A 241 -16.40 5.49 26.68
CA GLY A 241 -15.06 5.65 27.20
C GLY A 241 -13.96 5.66 26.14
N PHE A 242 -12.71 5.71 26.61
CA PHE A 242 -11.54 5.79 25.74
C PHE A 242 -10.93 4.41 25.47
N VAL A 243 -10.70 4.15 24.18
CA VAL A 243 -9.92 3.00 23.71
C VAL A 243 -8.53 3.52 23.35
N CYS A 244 -7.54 3.16 24.15
CA CYS A 244 -6.21 3.71 24.06
C CYS A 244 -5.25 2.82 23.26
N PHE A 245 -4.27 3.47 22.63
CA PHE A 245 -3.21 2.85 21.85
C PHE A 245 -1.87 3.48 22.26
N GLY A 246 -0.91 2.65 22.66
CA GLY A 246 0.47 3.07 22.91
C GLY A 246 1.37 2.69 21.73
N LYS A 247 2.23 1.70 21.92
CA LYS A 247 3.10 1.16 20.83
C LYS A 247 2.34 0.65 19.62
N GLU A 248 1.03 0.36 19.74
CA GLU A 248 0.17 -0.14 18.67
C GLU A 248 -0.56 0.97 17.87
N TRP A 249 -0.21 2.24 18.07
CA TRP A 249 -0.82 3.39 17.41
C TRP A 249 -0.91 3.25 15.87
N TYR A 250 0.12 2.72 15.23
CA TYR A 250 0.20 2.58 13.77
C TYR A 250 -0.61 1.41 13.22
N ARG A 251 -1.09 0.51 14.08
CA ARG A 251 -1.97 -0.61 13.71
C ARG A 251 -3.44 -0.32 13.99
N PHE A 252 -3.77 0.84 14.53
CA PHE A 252 -5.15 1.25 14.70
C PHE A 252 -5.82 1.38 13.33
N PRO A 253 -6.86 0.57 13.03
CA PRO A 253 -7.40 0.52 11.68
C PRO A 253 -8.23 1.76 11.33
N SER A 254 -9.12 2.19 12.20
CA SER A 254 -9.98 3.36 12.03
C SER A 254 -10.94 3.51 13.20
N SER A 255 -11.36 4.75 13.50
CA SER A 255 -12.47 5.04 14.44
C SER A 255 -13.80 4.43 13.99
N TYR A 256 -13.93 4.04 12.72
CA TYR A 256 -15.10 3.33 12.19
C TYR A 256 -15.37 1.98 12.88
N PHE A 257 -14.34 1.36 13.45
CA PHE A 257 -14.47 0.11 14.21
C PHE A 257 -14.88 0.31 15.68
N LEU A 258 -14.99 1.57 16.13
CA LEU A 258 -15.41 1.89 17.47
C LEU A 258 -16.92 2.16 17.52
N PRO A 259 -17.64 1.70 18.56
CA PRO A 259 -19.03 2.05 18.77
C PRO A 259 -19.22 3.55 19.02
N ASN A 260 -20.44 4.02 18.81
CA ASN A 260 -20.82 5.38 19.20
C ASN A 260 -20.56 5.61 20.70
N GLY A 261 -19.97 6.74 21.03
CA GLY A 261 -19.60 7.06 22.42
C GLY A 261 -18.22 6.59 22.85
N MET A 262 -17.54 5.76 22.07
CA MET A 262 -16.13 5.43 22.27
C MET A 262 -15.22 6.29 21.39
N ARG A 263 -14.03 6.64 21.92
CA ARG A 263 -13.02 7.44 21.23
C ARG A 263 -11.66 6.77 21.29
N ALA A 264 -10.95 6.75 20.16
CA ALA A 264 -9.54 6.35 20.13
C ALA A 264 -8.69 7.46 20.76
N LYS A 265 -7.81 7.10 21.67
CA LYS A 265 -6.84 8.00 22.29
C LYS A 265 -5.47 7.37 22.26
N PHE A 266 -4.44 8.20 22.38
CA PHE A 266 -3.06 7.72 22.39
C PHE A 266 -2.44 7.94 23.78
N ILE A 267 -1.69 6.95 24.24
CA ILE A 267 -0.84 7.06 25.43
C ILE A 267 0.61 7.15 24.98
N LYS A 268 1.46 7.75 25.80
CA LYS A 268 2.88 7.91 25.49
C LYS A 268 3.56 6.56 25.28
N SER A 269 4.38 6.49 24.22
CA SER A 269 5.21 5.35 23.86
C SER A 269 6.59 5.82 23.40
N GLU A 270 7.41 4.91 22.89
CA GLU A 270 8.73 5.27 22.33
C GLU A 270 8.64 6.04 20.99
N PHE A 271 7.47 6.09 20.36
CA PHE A 271 7.28 6.85 19.13
C PHE A 271 7.40 8.35 19.38
N ARG A 272 8.17 9.04 18.52
CA ARG A 272 8.47 10.48 18.62
C ARG A 272 7.93 11.29 17.45
N GLY A 273 7.11 10.71 16.60
CA GLY A 273 6.50 11.39 15.46
C GLY A 273 5.12 11.93 15.75
N LEU A 274 4.52 12.55 14.75
CA LEU A 274 3.19 13.14 14.82
C LEU A 274 2.10 12.06 14.81
N LEU A 275 1.28 12.04 15.85
CA LEU A 275 0.09 11.19 15.93
C LEU A 275 -1.12 11.85 15.24
N PRO A 276 -2.10 11.04 14.78
CA PRO A 276 -3.37 11.56 14.26
C PRO A 276 -4.07 12.48 15.24
N GLY A 277 -4.76 13.50 14.72
CA GLY A 277 -5.59 14.41 15.51
C GLY A 277 -7.07 14.11 15.33
N GLU A 278 -7.89 14.46 16.32
CA GLU A 278 -9.32 14.35 16.23
C GLU A 278 -9.93 15.60 15.60
N PHE A 279 -10.79 15.41 14.59
CA PHE A 279 -11.61 16.48 14.07
C PHE A 279 -12.76 16.80 15.05
N PRO A 280 -13.22 18.07 15.13
CA PRO A 280 -14.38 18.43 15.92
C PRO A 280 -15.62 17.64 15.50
N GLU A 281 -16.45 17.27 16.48
CA GLU A 281 -17.70 16.59 16.20
C GLU A 281 -18.70 17.54 15.56
N ALA A 282 -19.44 17.02 14.57
CA ALA A 282 -20.53 17.75 13.95
C ALA A 282 -21.87 17.35 14.64
N PRO A 283 -22.49 18.21 15.44
CA PRO A 283 -23.73 17.88 16.15
C PRO A 283 -24.93 17.72 15.23
N SER A 284 -24.83 18.16 13.98
CA SER A 284 -25.88 18.04 12.96
C SER A 284 -25.29 18.02 11.54
N TYR A 285 -26.08 17.55 10.57
CA TYR A 285 -25.68 17.58 9.15
C TYR A 285 -25.31 18.99 8.65
N SER A 286 -26.01 20.01 9.13
CA SER A 286 -25.74 21.41 8.76
C SER A 286 -24.42 21.96 9.33
N SER A 287 -23.91 21.37 10.39
CA SER A 287 -22.63 21.74 11.00
C SER A 287 -21.44 20.94 10.47
N LEU A 288 -21.69 19.91 9.64
CA LEU A 288 -20.65 19.06 9.06
C LEU A 288 -19.62 19.86 8.27
N LEU A 289 -20.08 20.81 7.45
CA LEU A 289 -19.20 21.69 6.67
C LEU A 289 -18.35 22.61 7.54
N ARG A 290 -18.83 23.01 8.72
CA ARG A 290 -18.05 23.84 9.66
C ARG A 290 -17.01 23.02 10.43
N GLY A 291 -17.31 21.76 10.74
CA GLY A 291 -16.39 20.85 11.41
C GLY A 291 -15.17 20.50 10.55
N THR A 292 -15.37 20.24 9.28
CA THR A 292 -14.30 19.86 8.36
C THR A 292 -13.27 20.96 8.08
N SER A 293 -13.62 22.24 8.29
CA SER A 293 -12.69 23.36 8.14
C SER A 293 -11.76 23.54 9.35
N GLN A 294 -12.04 22.89 10.47
CA GLN A 294 -11.26 23.00 11.68
C GLN A 294 -10.21 21.87 11.70
N ILE A 295 -8.97 22.25 11.38
CA ILE A 295 -7.85 21.31 11.42
C ILE A 295 -7.54 20.99 12.90
N PRO A 296 -7.31 19.72 13.25
CA PRO A 296 -6.89 19.32 14.59
C PRO A 296 -5.67 20.12 15.06
N ALA A 297 -5.64 20.49 16.33
CA ALA A 297 -4.49 21.18 16.91
C ALA A 297 -3.21 20.35 16.82
N GLY A 298 -2.04 21.01 16.76
CA GLY A 298 -0.74 20.37 16.76
C GLY A 298 -0.37 19.63 15.47
N MET A 299 -1.15 19.76 14.38
CA MET A 299 -0.76 19.18 13.09
C MET A 299 0.38 19.96 12.46
N ASN A 300 1.44 19.27 12.05
CA ASN A 300 2.63 19.86 11.41
C ASN A 300 3.07 19.02 10.19
N ASP A 301 3.95 19.59 9.36
CA ASP A 301 4.52 18.98 8.17
C ASP A 301 5.97 18.49 8.35
N ARG A 302 6.43 18.39 9.61
CA ARG A 302 7.78 17.97 10.00
C ARG A 302 7.83 16.65 10.73
N ASN A 303 6.69 15.99 10.92
CA ASN A 303 6.55 14.78 11.73
C ASN A 303 7.06 14.98 13.18
N GLU A 304 6.92 16.19 13.72
CA GLU A 304 7.29 16.50 15.09
C GLU A 304 6.20 16.07 16.08
N GLU A 305 6.63 15.49 17.19
CA GLU A 305 5.75 15.03 18.25
C GLU A 305 4.98 16.20 18.87
N ASP A 306 3.68 16.01 19.07
CA ASP A 306 2.84 16.92 19.85
C ASP A 306 2.37 16.23 21.13
N LEU A 307 2.87 16.71 22.28
CA LEU A 307 2.53 16.14 23.59
C LEU A 307 1.05 16.28 23.94
N GLY A 308 0.34 17.24 23.34
CA GLY A 308 -1.10 17.42 23.51
C GLY A 308 -1.96 16.31 22.90
N LYS A 309 -1.37 15.39 22.16
CA LYS A 309 -2.06 14.23 21.57
C LYS A 309 -2.21 13.06 22.54
N TYR A 310 -1.48 13.07 23.65
CA TYR A 310 -1.50 11.98 24.60
C TYR A 310 -2.52 12.23 25.72
N VAL A 311 -3.10 11.15 26.20
CA VAL A 311 -3.90 11.11 27.42
C VAL A 311 -3.17 10.31 28.49
N ASP A 312 -3.46 10.58 29.73
CA ASP A 312 -2.96 9.75 30.83
C ASP A 312 -3.63 8.38 30.77
N ILE A 313 -2.85 7.33 31.03
CA ILE A 313 -3.34 5.95 30.97
C ILE A 313 -4.51 5.71 31.92
N SER A 314 -4.61 6.47 33.02
CA SER A 314 -5.74 6.39 33.97
C SER A 314 -7.09 6.73 33.37
N GLN A 315 -7.12 7.48 32.26
CA GLN A 315 -8.33 7.84 31.54
C GLN A 315 -8.81 6.74 30.58
N CYS A 316 -7.97 5.73 30.36
CA CYS A 316 -8.27 4.67 29.42
C CYS A 316 -9.21 3.62 30.01
N SER A 317 -10.40 3.45 29.45
CA SER A 317 -11.32 2.36 29.80
C SER A 317 -10.89 1.05 29.18
N TYR A 318 -10.35 1.13 27.95
CA TYR A 318 -9.83 0.01 27.19
C TYR A 318 -8.44 0.33 26.65
N LEU A 319 -7.62 -0.69 26.51
CA LEU A 319 -6.28 -0.59 25.91
C LEU A 319 -6.08 -1.69 24.89
N VAL A 320 -5.57 -1.32 23.73
CA VAL A 320 -5.11 -2.29 22.73
C VAL A 320 -3.60 -2.38 22.81
N ASP A 321 -3.11 -3.57 23.10
CA ASP A 321 -1.68 -3.83 23.25
C ASP A 321 -1.27 -5.18 22.69
N SER A 322 0.02 -5.36 22.48
CA SER A 322 0.61 -6.61 22.02
C SER A 322 1.69 -7.12 22.94
N SER A 323 1.76 -8.45 23.10
CA SER A 323 2.82 -9.13 23.81
C SER A 323 3.52 -10.14 22.89
N PHE A 324 4.84 -10.08 22.81
CA PHE A 324 5.65 -10.97 21.99
C PHE A 324 6.68 -11.69 22.86
N PRO A 325 6.78 -13.02 22.78
CA PRO A 325 7.81 -13.77 23.50
C PRO A 325 9.23 -13.25 23.16
N GLY A 326 10.01 -12.92 24.18
CA GLY A 326 11.39 -12.44 24.00
C GLY A 326 11.56 -10.96 23.65
N ARG A 327 10.49 -10.19 23.53
CA ARG A 327 10.57 -8.72 23.44
C ARG A 327 10.63 -8.12 24.85
N ALA A 328 11.71 -7.39 25.13
CA ALA A 328 11.83 -6.70 26.41
C ALA A 328 10.83 -5.52 26.50
N ALA A 329 10.17 -5.40 27.63
CA ALA A 329 9.38 -4.21 27.97
C ALA A 329 10.31 -3.05 28.31
N THR A 330 9.90 -1.82 27.98
CA THR A 330 10.57 -0.59 28.40
C THR A 330 9.69 0.20 29.37
N GLU A 331 10.23 1.23 29.96
CA GLU A 331 9.46 2.11 30.88
C GLU A 331 8.25 2.77 30.17
N LEU A 332 8.42 3.16 28.89
CA LEU A 332 7.37 3.79 28.09
C LEU A 332 6.49 2.78 27.34
N GLU A 333 6.96 1.54 27.18
CA GLU A 333 6.22 0.46 26.53
C GLU A 333 6.25 -0.80 27.39
N PRO A 334 5.62 -0.79 28.58
CA PRO A 334 5.46 -1.98 29.40
C PRO A 334 4.58 -3.01 28.65
N ASP A 335 4.64 -4.25 29.09
CA ASP A 335 3.76 -5.30 28.57
C ASP A 335 2.46 -5.34 29.37
N TYR A 336 1.49 -4.53 28.93
CA TYR A 336 0.18 -4.43 29.59
C TYR A 336 -0.64 -5.71 29.47
N VAL A 337 -0.35 -6.58 28.54
CA VAL A 337 -1.05 -7.87 28.39
C VAL A 337 -0.74 -8.81 29.55
N LEU A 338 0.44 -8.67 30.14
CA LEU A 338 0.90 -9.48 31.28
C LEU A 338 0.54 -8.82 32.63
N ASP A 339 0.07 -7.58 32.64
CA ASP A 339 -0.31 -6.88 33.87
C ASP A 339 -1.77 -7.17 34.25
N GLU A 340 -1.98 -8.32 34.86
CA GLU A 340 -3.30 -8.74 35.36
C GLU A 340 -3.80 -7.92 36.57
N SER A 341 -2.94 -7.11 37.20
CA SER A 341 -3.32 -6.30 38.37
C SER A 341 -4.22 -5.12 37.96
N GLU A 342 -3.90 -4.44 36.89
CA GLU A 342 -4.64 -3.27 36.38
C GLU A 342 -5.58 -3.62 35.24
N TRP A 343 -5.26 -4.64 34.45
CA TRP A 343 -5.95 -4.94 33.18
C TRP A 343 -6.61 -6.32 33.19
N GLU A 344 -7.80 -6.39 32.66
CA GLU A 344 -8.54 -7.61 32.38
C GLU A 344 -8.54 -7.86 30.87
N THR A 345 -8.05 -9.03 30.45
CA THR A 345 -8.04 -9.41 29.04
C THR A 345 -9.46 -9.77 28.57
N ILE A 346 -9.98 -8.98 27.61
CA ILE A 346 -11.28 -9.25 26.97
C ILE A 346 -11.12 -10.28 25.85
N THR A 347 -10.17 -10.05 24.98
CA THR A 347 -9.85 -10.99 23.89
C THR A 347 -8.41 -10.80 23.43
N CYS A 348 -7.79 -11.91 23.01
CA CYS A 348 -6.51 -11.91 22.33
C CYS A 348 -6.61 -12.65 21.00
N LYS A 349 -5.87 -12.20 20.01
CA LYS A 349 -5.72 -12.84 18.70
C LYS A 349 -4.24 -13.06 18.42
N GLY A 350 -3.92 -14.19 17.80
CA GLY A 350 -2.56 -14.45 17.35
C GLY A 350 -2.10 -13.41 16.34
N PHE A 351 -0.89 -12.89 16.54
CA PHE A 351 -0.25 -11.96 15.63
C PHE A 351 1.17 -12.44 15.35
N LEU A 352 1.59 -12.49 14.08
CA LEU A 352 2.87 -13.06 13.69
C LEU A 352 4.02 -12.21 14.23
N ASP A 353 4.94 -12.86 14.95
CA ASP A 353 6.22 -12.24 15.30
C ASP A 353 7.18 -12.34 14.12
N ALA A 354 7.30 -11.24 13.38
CA ALA A 354 8.17 -11.17 12.21
C ALA A 354 9.66 -11.28 12.57
N SER A 355 10.06 -10.94 13.81
CA SER A 355 11.46 -10.97 14.25
C SER A 355 11.93 -12.41 14.51
N GLN A 356 11.05 -13.25 15.04
CA GLN A 356 11.31 -14.64 15.41
C GLN A 356 10.85 -15.65 14.35
N SER A 357 10.05 -15.23 13.38
CA SER A 357 9.57 -16.10 12.32
C SER A 357 10.56 -16.23 11.19
N SER A 358 10.67 -17.43 10.61
CA SER A 358 11.46 -17.67 9.40
C SER A 358 11.01 -16.81 8.21
N ALA A 359 11.91 -16.54 7.27
CA ALA A 359 11.58 -15.80 6.06
C ALA A 359 10.41 -16.45 5.32
N LEU A 360 10.41 -17.77 5.14
CA LEU A 360 9.33 -18.49 4.45
C LEU A 360 7.98 -18.33 5.18
N GLY A 361 7.96 -18.48 6.52
CA GLY A 361 6.74 -18.32 7.33
C GLY A 361 6.18 -16.92 7.32
N ARG A 362 7.00 -15.89 7.03
CA ARG A 362 6.55 -14.49 6.82
C ARG A 362 6.02 -14.24 5.42
N LEU A 363 6.55 -14.95 4.42
CA LEU A 363 6.25 -14.71 3.01
C LEU A 363 4.98 -15.39 2.54
N ILE A 364 4.75 -16.62 2.97
CA ILE A 364 3.60 -17.44 2.58
C ILE A 364 2.96 -18.11 3.81
N TRP A 365 1.75 -18.54 3.65
CA TRP A 365 1.11 -19.39 4.66
C TRP A 365 1.82 -20.73 4.77
N VAL A 366 2.19 -21.09 5.99
CA VAL A 366 2.76 -22.38 6.33
C VAL A 366 1.91 -22.94 7.48
N PRO A 367 1.48 -24.19 7.43
CA PRO A 367 0.72 -24.79 8.52
C PRO A 367 1.57 -24.91 9.80
N ASP A 368 0.95 -24.71 10.96
CA ASP A 368 1.63 -24.79 12.27
C ASP A 368 1.63 -26.23 12.79
N PHE A 369 2.37 -27.12 12.11
CA PHE A 369 2.54 -28.51 12.57
C PHE A 369 3.76 -28.65 13.48
N PRO A 370 3.64 -29.37 14.61
CA PRO A 370 4.77 -29.63 15.52
C PRO A 370 5.95 -30.33 14.86
N MET A 371 5.70 -31.13 13.82
CA MET A 371 6.74 -31.85 13.07
C MET A 371 7.49 -30.98 12.06
N LEU A 372 7.04 -29.73 11.82
CA LEU A 372 7.72 -28.84 10.89
C LEU A 372 9.09 -28.44 11.47
N PRO A 373 10.18 -28.50 10.70
CA PRO A 373 11.48 -28.02 11.17
C PRO A 373 11.40 -26.57 11.68
N ALA A 374 12.08 -26.26 12.77
CA ALA A 374 12.04 -24.95 13.43
C ALA A 374 12.28 -23.78 12.46
N ARG A 375 13.16 -23.98 11.45
CA ARG A 375 13.47 -22.98 10.40
C ARG A 375 12.29 -22.61 9.50
N PHE A 376 11.16 -23.33 9.54
CA PHE A 376 9.96 -23.05 8.76
C PHE A 376 8.78 -22.66 9.62
N ARG A 377 8.90 -22.81 10.96
CA ARG A 377 7.80 -22.47 11.88
C ARG A 377 7.58 -20.98 11.94
N ARG A 378 6.34 -20.62 12.21
CA ARG A 378 5.93 -19.27 12.52
C ARG A 378 5.93 -19.08 14.03
N SER A 379 6.48 -17.96 14.49
CA SER A 379 6.39 -17.53 15.89
C SER A 379 5.21 -16.58 16.07
N TRP A 380 4.49 -16.72 17.15
CA TRP A 380 3.28 -15.96 17.42
C TRP A 380 3.41 -15.18 18.71
N GLY A 381 3.02 -13.92 18.68
CA GLY A 381 2.65 -13.13 19.82
C GLY A 381 1.13 -13.04 19.97
N GLN A 382 0.71 -12.27 20.94
CA GLN A 382 -0.67 -11.97 21.23
C GLN A 382 -0.95 -10.50 20.95
N TYR A 383 -2.08 -10.22 20.33
CA TYR A 383 -2.60 -8.88 20.10
C TYR A 383 -3.96 -8.82 20.79
N CYS A 384 -4.08 -7.97 21.85
CA CYS A 384 -5.14 -8.08 22.82
C CYS A 384 -5.91 -6.76 22.98
N LEU A 385 -7.19 -6.89 23.28
CA LEU A 385 -8.02 -5.84 23.85
C LEU A 385 -8.14 -6.08 25.36
N LEU A 386 -7.76 -5.10 26.14
CA LEU A 386 -7.75 -5.10 27.58
C LEU A 386 -8.80 -4.12 28.12
N ARG A 387 -9.41 -4.41 29.27
CA ARG A 387 -10.33 -3.53 30.00
C ARG A 387 -9.71 -3.19 31.35
N ARG A 388 -9.83 -1.93 31.76
CA ARG A 388 -9.33 -1.50 33.07
C ARG A 388 -10.18 -2.12 34.20
N ARG A 389 -9.54 -2.73 35.19
CA ARG A 389 -10.24 -3.41 36.30
C ARG A 389 -11.03 -2.44 37.21
N ASN A 390 -10.54 -1.20 37.39
CA ASN A 390 -11.15 -0.21 38.24
C ASN A 390 -12.31 0.61 37.63
N ALA A 391 -12.60 0.41 36.33
CA ALA A 391 -13.71 1.10 35.66
C ALA A 391 -15.11 0.66 36.13
N LYS A 392 -15.20 -0.33 37.04
CA LYS A 392 -16.49 -0.81 37.58
C LYS A 392 -17.03 0.06 38.74
N SER A 393 -16.25 0.97 39.31
CA SER A 393 -16.68 1.74 40.54
C SER A 393 -17.29 3.11 40.23
N GLU A 394 -17.18 3.63 39.01
CA GLU A 394 -17.74 4.96 38.68
C GLU A 394 -19.09 4.94 37.97
N LEU A 395 -19.67 3.74 37.76
CA LEU A 395 -21.00 3.53 37.15
C LEU A 395 -22.04 3.11 38.23
N LYS A 396 -22.00 3.68 39.42
CA LYS A 396 -23.10 3.57 40.42
C LYS A 396 -23.66 4.96 40.75
#